data_7d4d1e31b290e6601dca95febbf33ad7
#
_entry.id   7d4d1e31b290e6601dca95febbf33ad7
#
_cell.length_a   1.000
_cell.length_b   1.000
_cell.length_c   1.000
_cell.angle_alpha   90.00
_cell.angle_beta   90.00
_cell.angle_gamma   90.00
#
_symmetry.space_group_name_H-M   'P 1'
#
loop_
_entity.id
_entity.type
_entity.pdbx_description
1 polymer ?
#
loop_
_entity_poly.entity_id
_entity_poly.type
_entity_poly.pdbx_seq_one_letter_code
_entity_poly.pdbx_strand_id
1 'polypeptide(L)'
;MRIFISAGEPSGDLHAANLIRSLRTVYPEARFDGFGGERMAAAGASLLYPLVDLAVMWFLNVFFNLVTFIRLIFVADRFFRDEKPDAVVLIDYPGLHWWIARRAKARGIPVFYFVPPQIWAWAGWRVKKVRKYVDEVLCSLPFEPAWYHARGVSQAVYVGHPYFDELADRPLDAPFLAEQIRRDGSLVAILPGSRTQEVTRNLPDMVRAAAKLSRQCPGVRFAVACLHERHQRLAQAIVTETMAREAAPPELTIEVYTGRTPELIRLARVAWAVSGSVGLELMVEALPSVVLYKIKRFDLWVARWFIKSKYISLVNLLADAVVFPEYLSWRDASDELARWAHLWLGDQDARSRATEPLVKLRHQVAQPGASDRAASHIAAWLSDHHQAASAPALTVSAAYRGPHDQDLEKKKLAGESKPERR
;
A
#
# COMPACT_ATOMS: atom_id res chain seq x y z
N MET A 1 -17.99 17.91 -12.67
CA MET A 1 -17.29 16.59 -12.55
C MET A 1 -17.66 15.92 -11.23
N ARG A 2 -17.91 14.63 -11.25
CA ARG A 2 -18.24 13.83 -10.06
C ARG A 2 -17.40 12.55 -10.02
N ILE A 3 -16.68 12.29 -8.94
CA ILE A 3 -15.77 11.15 -8.83
C ILE A 3 -16.17 10.30 -7.62
N PHE A 4 -16.39 9.00 -7.85
CA PHE A 4 -16.59 8.04 -6.78
C PHE A 4 -15.25 7.48 -6.32
N ILE A 5 -14.93 7.57 -5.02
CA ILE A 5 -13.68 7.08 -4.44
C ILE A 5 -13.97 6.05 -3.36
N SER A 6 -13.26 4.91 -3.38
CA SER A 6 -13.43 3.89 -2.35
C SER A 6 -12.10 3.46 -1.74
N ALA A 7 -12.02 3.54 -0.42
CA ALA A 7 -10.90 3.10 0.41
C ALA A 7 -11.44 2.30 1.61
N GLY A 8 -10.85 1.14 1.88
CA GLY A 8 -11.34 0.22 2.92
C GLY A 8 -10.45 0.08 4.14
N GLU A 9 -9.26 0.70 4.16
CA GLU A 9 -8.30 0.64 5.27
C GLU A 9 -7.86 2.05 5.69
N PRO A 10 -7.37 2.25 6.94
CA PRO A 10 -6.93 3.57 7.41
C PRO A 10 -5.83 4.21 6.54
N SER A 11 -4.91 3.41 6.00
CA SER A 11 -3.90 3.88 5.04
C SER A 11 -4.53 4.32 3.72
N GLY A 12 -5.47 3.52 3.21
CA GLY A 12 -6.22 3.84 2.00
C GLY A 12 -7.05 5.12 2.15
N ASP A 13 -7.67 5.35 3.31
CA ASP A 13 -8.41 6.59 3.63
C ASP A 13 -7.51 7.83 3.58
N LEU A 14 -6.30 7.73 4.12
CA LEU A 14 -5.30 8.79 4.03
C LEU A 14 -4.90 9.06 2.58
N HIS A 15 -4.59 8.02 1.81
CA HIS A 15 -4.22 8.15 0.40
C HIS A 15 -5.36 8.74 -0.44
N ALA A 16 -6.60 8.33 -0.15
CA ALA A 16 -7.79 8.90 -0.76
C ALA A 16 -7.96 10.40 -0.43
N ALA A 17 -7.76 10.77 0.83
CA ALA A 17 -7.84 12.16 1.26
C ALA A 17 -6.81 13.05 0.56
N ASN A 18 -5.57 12.57 0.42
CA ASN A 18 -4.52 13.28 -0.30
C ASN A 18 -4.86 13.40 -1.80
N LEU A 19 -5.31 12.32 -2.43
CA LEU A 19 -5.75 12.35 -3.83
C LEU A 19 -6.92 13.32 -4.05
N ILE A 20 -7.90 13.39 -3.13
CA ILE A 20 -9.03 14.34 -3.20
C ILE A 20 -8.50 15.78 -3.17
N ARG A 21 -7.55 16.10 -2.26
CA ARG A 21 -6.95 17.44 -2.21
C ARG A 21 -6.25 17.78 -3.53
N SER A 22 -5.45 16.87 -4.08
CA SER A 22 -4.77 17.05 -5.37
C SER A 22 -5.75 17.18 -6.54
N LEU A 23 -6.82 16.37 -6.58
CA LEU A 23 -7.85 16.51 -7.62
C LEU A 23 -8.62 17.83 -7.53
N ARG A 24 -8.81 18.37 -6.32
CA ARG A 24 -9.44 19.70 -6.15
C ARG A 24 -8.60 20.85 -6.68
N THR A 25 -7.28 20.72 -6.72
CA THR A 25 -6.43 21.75 -7.36
C THR A 25 -6.64 21.79 -8.87
N VAL A 26 -6.94 20.63 -9.48
CA VAL A 26 -7.22 20.53 -10.93
C VAL A 26 -8.69 20.81 -11.26
N TYR A 27 -9.60 20.34 -10.41
CA TYR A 27 -11.06 20.46 -10.57
C TYR A 27 -11.69 21.04 -9.30
N PRO A 28 -11.65 22.37 -9.08
CA PRO A 28 -12.14 23.00 -7.85
C PRO A 28 -13.61 22.69 -7.53
N GLU A 29 -14.45 22.58 -8.56
CA GLU A 29 -15.88 22.31 -8.44
C GLU A 29 -16.25 20.82 -8.47
N ALA A 30 -15.27 19.92 -8.43
CA ALA A 30 -15.54 18.49 -8.45
C ALA A 30 -16.20 18.02 -7.15
N ARG A 31 -17.16 17.10 -7.30
CA ARG A 31 -17.80 16.40 -6.19
C ARG A 31 -17.18 15.03 -6.00
N PHE A 32 -16.89 14.70 -4.75
CA PHE A 32 -16.31 13.42 -4.36
C PHE A 32 -17.30 12.68 -3.46
N ASP A 33 -17.72 11.51 -3.88
CA ASP A 33 -18.63 10.65 -3.13
C ASP A 33 -17.96 9.27 -2.97
N GLY A 34 -18.33 8.49 -1.96
CA GLY A 34 -17.83 7.12 -1.92
C GLY A 34 -17.82 6.42 -0.57
N PHE A 35 -16.93 5.44 -0.46
CA PHE A 35 -16.72 4.66 0.76
C PHE A 35 -15.33 4.96 1.31
N GLY A 36 -15.24 5.31 2.60
CA GLY A 36 -13.96 5.68 3.19
C GLY A 36 -14.04 5.87 4.69
N GLY A 37 -13.26 6.80 5.21
CA GLY A 37 -13.20 7.15 6.61
C GLY A 37 -13.20 8.66 6.86
N GLU A 38 -12.87 9.04 8.09
CA GLU A 38 -12.90 10.43 8.55
C GLU A 38 -11.95 11.35 7.75
N ARG A 39 -10.82 10.82 7.27
CA ARG A 39 -9.84 11.62 6.51
C ARG A 39 -10.37 12.01 5.13
N MET A 40 -11.06 11.10 4.43
CA MET A 40 -11.75 11.42 3.19
C MET A 40 -12.86 12.45 3.43
N ALA A 41 -13.66 12.29 4.48
CA ALA A 41 -14.70 13.25 4.86
C ALA A 41 -14.10 14.63 5.14
N ALA A 42 -13.01 14.71 5.91
CA ALA A 42 -12.29 15.95 6.20
C ALA A 42 -11.66 16.59 4.94
N ALA A 43 -11.32 15.79 3.91
CA ALA A 43 -10.89 16.30 2.61
C ALA A 43 -12.06 16.76 1.72
N GLY A 44 -13.31 16.62 2.20
CA GLY A 44 -14.54 17.10 1.56
C GLY A 44 -15.24 16.05 0.70
N ALA A 45 -15.03 14.76 0.94
CA ALA A 45 -15.84 13.72 0.33
C ALA A 45 -17.16 13.52 1.08
N SER A 46 -18.24 13.23 0.35
CA SER A 46 -19.53 12.78 0.88
C SER A 46 -19.48 11.26 1.04
N LEU A 47 -19.45 10.79 2.29
CA LEU A 47 -19.38 9.36 2.56
C LEU A 47 -20.76 8.71 2.45
N LEU A 48 -20.92 7.79 1.52
CA LEU A 48 -22.08 6.90 1.43
C LEU A 48 -22.03 5.79 2.48
N TYR A 49 -20.81 5.46 2.94
CA TYR A 49 -20.60 4.47 4.00
C TYR A 49 -19.18 4.61 4.61
N PRO A 50 -19.03 4.55 5.96
CA PRO A 50 -17.74 4.57 6.64
C PRO A 50 -17.06 3.19 6.59
N LEU A 51 -16.51 2.82 5.43
CA LEU A 51 -15.96 1.48 5.17
C LEU A 51 -14.75 1.15 6.03
N VAL A 52 -13.96 2.15 6.39
CA VAL A 52 -12.76 2.00 7.23
C VAL A 52 -13.09 1.47 8.62
N ASP A 53 -14.20 1.90 9.21
CA ASP A 53 -14.65 1.42 10.52
C ASP A 53 -14.99 -0.07 10.49
N LEU A 54 -15.58 -0.53 9.38
CA LEU A 54 -15.88 -1.94 9.17
C LEU A 54 -14.62 -2.79 9.10
N ALA A 55 -13.57 -2.31 8.44
CA ALA A 55 -12.31 -3.03 8.30
C ALA A 55 -11.56 -3.19 9.63
N VAL A 56 -11.62 -2.20 10.50
CA VAL A 56 -11.02 -2.25 11.85
C VAL A 56 -11.69 -3.30 12.74
N MET A 57 -13.00 -3.50 12.60
CA MET A 57 -13.79 -4.48 13.35
C MET A 57 -13.75 -5.90 12.77
N TRP A 58 -13.23 -6.07 11.57
CA TRP A 58 -13.45 -7.26 10.73
C TRP A 58 -12.75 -8.55 11.20
N PHE A 59 -11.72 -8.48 12.03
CA PHE A 59 -10.96 -9.67 12.43
C PHE A 59 -11.74 -10.70 13.27
N LEU A 60 -12.93 -10.36 13.77
CA LEU A 60 -13.69 -11.24 14.65
C LEU A 60 -14.87 -11.99 13.99
N ASN A 61 -15.42 -11.51 12.83
CA ASN A 61 -16.64 -12.13 12.25
C ASN A 61 -16.75 -11.99 10.72
N VAL A 62 -16.00 -12.79 9.95
CA VAL A 62 -16.03 -12.80 8.47
C VAL A 62 -17.43 -13.05 7.90
N PHE A 63 -18.24 -13.92 8.52
CA PHE A 63 -19.56 -14.29 8.01
C PHE A 63 -20.61 -13.18 8.16
N PHE A 64 -20.59 -12.43 9.25
CA PHE A 64 -21.57 -11.34 9.46
C PHE A 64 -21.34 -10.16 8.50
N ASN A 65 -20.12 -9.98 8.03
CA ASN A 65 -19.78 -8.88 7.11
C ASN A 65 -20.09 -9.17 5.63
N LEU A 66 -20.34 -10.44 5.24
CA LEU A 66 -20.69 -10.78 3.86
C LEU A 66 -21.97 -10.08 3.41
N VAL A 67 -23.00 -10.03 4.26
CA VAL A 67 -24.26 -9.32 3.97
C VAL A 67 -23.99 -7.82 3.78
N THR A 68 -23.17 -7.23 4.64
CA THR A 68 -22.77 -5.82 4.52
C THR A 68 -22.01 -5.57 3.21
N PHE A 69 -21.07 -6.43 2.81
CA PHE A 69 -20.38 -6.30 1.53
C PHE A 69 -21.34 -6.39 0.33
N ILE A 70 -22.27 -7.32 0.35
CA ILE A 70 -23.29 -7.44 -0.69
C ILE A 70 -24.13 -6.16 -0.74
N ARG A 71 -24.58 -5.64 0.41
CA ARG A 71 -25.31 -4.37 0.50
C ARG A 71 -24.50 -3.21 -0.08
N LEU A 72 -23.21 -3.09 0.24
CA LEU A 72 -22.34 -2.03 -0.29
C LEU A 72 -22.17 -2.10 -1.81
N ILE A 73 -22.10 -3.30 -2.39
CA ILE A 73 -22.11 -3.47 -3.86
C ILE A 73 -23.39 -2.92 -4.47
N PHE A 74 -24.55 -3.16 -3.85
CA PHE A 74 -25.83 -2.61 -4.33
C PHE A 74 -25.92 -1.10 -4.12
N VAL A 75 -25.40 -0.57 -3.02
CA VAL A 75 -25.32 0.89 -2.78
C VAL A 75 -24.49 1.56 -3.87
N ALA A 76 -23.30 1.03 -4.16
CA ALA A 76 -22.45 1.53 -5.24
C ALA A 76 -23.15 1.42 -6.62
N ASP A 77 -23.77 0.28 -6.92
CA ASP A 77 -24.46 0.07 -8.18
C ASP A 77 -25.64 1.04 -8.38
N ARG A 78 -26.41 1.28 -7.32
CA ARG A 78 -27.49 2.28 -7.33
C ARG A 78 -26.94 3.68 -7.55
N PHE A 79 -25.89 4.06 -6.82
CA PHE A 79 -25.22 5.35 -6.99
C PHE A 79 -24.72 5.54 -8.42
N PHE A 80 -24.08 4.55 -9.02
CA PHE A 80 -23.60 4.61 -10.40
C PHE A 80 -24.73 4.76 -11.43
N ARG A 81 -25.87 4.17 -11.15
CA ARG A 81 -27.07 4.30 -12.02
C ARG A 81 -27.70 5.69 -11.92
N ASP A 82 -27.86 6.18 -10.68
CA ASP A 82 -28.63 7.38 -10.40
C ASP A 82 -27.80 8.65 -10.61
N GLU A 83 -26.53 8.64 -10.19
CA GLU A 83 -25.64 9.80 -10.18
C GLU A 83 -24.62 9.84 -11.32
N LYS A 84 -24.37 8.72 -11.99
CA LYS A 84 -23.48 8.56 -13.16
C LYS A 84 -22.14 9.30 -12.99
N PRO A 85 -21.29 8.94 -12.02
CA PRO A 85 -20.01 9.63 -11.83
C PRO A 85 -19.14 9.52 -13.08
N ASP A 86 -18.32 10.55 -13.31
CA ASP A 86 -17.39 10.62 -14.44
C ASP A 86 -16.25 9.61 -14.31
N ALA A 87 -15.91 9.20 -13.06
CA ALA A 87 -14.88 8.20 -12.77
C ALA A 87 -15.13 7.47 -11.45
N VAL A 88 -14.55 6.28 -11.34
CA VAL A 88 -14.42 5.50 -10.11
C VAL A 88 -12.94 5.31 -9.81
N VAL A 89 -12.50 5.71 -8.61
CA VAL A 89 -11.14 5.49 -8.12
C VAL A 89 -11.18 4.51 -6.96
N LEU A 90 -10.46 3.41 -7.09
CA LEU A 90 -10.34 2.35 -6.08
C LEU A 90 -8.94 2.39 -5.47
N ILE A 91 -8.86 2.27 -4.14
CA ILE A 91 -7.58 2.35 -3.42
C ILE A 91 -7.42 1.09 -2.56
N ASP A 92 -6.42 0.25 -2.89
CA ASP A 92 -6.16 -1.03 -2.23
C ASP A 92 -7.44 -1.90 -2.08
N TYR A 93 -7.64 -2.61 -0.96
CA TYR A 93 -8.85 -3.33 -0.54
C TYR A 93 -9.51 -4.23 -1.61
N PRO A 94 -8.79 -5.22 -2.16
CA PRO A 94 -9.19 -5.94 -3.38
C PRO A 94 -10.48 -6.78 -3.24
N GLY A 95 -10.91 -7.13 -2.04
CA GLY A 95 -12.08 -7.97 -1.81
C GLY A 95 -13.35 -7.36 -2.41
N LEU A 96 -13.77 -6.23 -1.89
CA LEU A 96 -14.96 -5.48 -2.33
C LEU A 96 -14.73 -4.77 -3.68
N HIS A 97 -13.54 -4.22 -3.88
CA HIS A 97 -13.26 -3.36 -5.02
C HIS A 97 -13.38 -4.05 -6.38
N TRP A 98 -13.14 -5.36 -6.50
CA TRP A 98 -13.41 -6.09 -7.74
C TRP A 98 -14.89 -6.10 -8.14
N TRP A 99 -15.77 -6.11 -7.16
CA TRP A 99 -17.20 -6.06 -7.41
C TRP A 99 -17.67 -4.65 -7.78
N ILE A 100 -17.12 -3.62 -7.12
CA ILE A 100 -17.37 -2.21 -7.46
C ILE A 100 -16.88 -1.93 -8.87
N ALA A 101 -15.64 -2.32 -9.22
CA ALA A 101 -15.06 -2.17 -10.56
C ALA A 101 -15.96 -2.81 -11.64
N ARG A 102 -16.42 -4.04 -11.39
CA ARG A 102 -17.34 -4.74 -12.31
C ARG A 102 -18.63 -3.97 -12.53
N ARG A 103 -19.20 -3.35 -11.48
CA ARG A 103 -20.45 -2.57 -11.59
C ARG A 103 -20.22 -1.26 -12.34
N ALA A 104 -19.12 -0.56 -12.06
CA ALA A 104 -18.75 0.65 -12.79
C ALA A 104 -18.56 0.36 -14.29
N LYS A 105 -17.78 -0.66 -14.64
CA LYS A 105 -17.57 -1.06 -16.05
C LYS A 105 -18.86 -1.48 -16.77
N ALA A 106 -19.79 -2.15 -16.09
CA ALA A 106 -21.09 -2.51 -16.67
C ALA A 106 -21.94 -1.29 -17.02
N ARG A 107 -21.62 -0.10 -16.48
CA ARG A 107 -22.29 1.18 -16.75
C ARG A 107 -21.44 2.13 -17.61
N GLY A 108 -20.33 1.67 -18.16
CA GLY A 108 -19.44 2.48 -18.98
C GLY A 108 -18.62 3.52 -18.21
N ILE A 109 -18.57 3.43 -16.87
CA ILE A 109 -17.82 4.36 -16.03
C ILE A 109 -16.35 3.90 -15.97
N PRO A 110 -15.38 4.79 -16.26
CA PRO A 110 -13.96 4.46 -16.17
C PRO A 110 -13.52 4.18 -14.74
N VAL A 111 -12.62 3.20 -14.60
CA VAL A 111 -12.11 2.72 -13.31
C VAL A 111 -10.61 2.90 -13.23
N PHE A 112 -10.16 3.67 -12.25
CA PHE A 112 -8.77 3.87 -11.88
C PHE A 112 -8.47 3.07 -10.63
N TYR A 113 -7.33 2.37 -10.61
CA TYR A 113 -6.86 1.69 -9.40
C TYR A 113 -5.60 2.37 -8.89
N PHE A 114 -5.72 3.19 -7.86
CA PHE A 114 -4.61 3.88 -7.20
C PHE A 114 -4.10 3.05 -6.03
N VAL A 115 -2.77 2.92 -5.89
CA VAL A 115 -2.13 1.99 -4.94
C VAL A 115 -2.73 0.59 -5.11
N PRO A 116 -2.50 -0.07 -6.26
CA PRO A 116 -3.12 -1.35 -6.54
C PRO A 116 -2.70 -2.41 -5.51
N PRO A 117 -3.55 -3.38 -5.19
CA PRO A 117 -3.20 -4.44 -4.26
C PRO A 117 -2.01 -5.24 -4.80
N GLN A 118 -1.12 -5.65 -3.89
CA GLN A 118 0.12 -6.37 -4.22
C GLN A 118 -0.16 -7.80 -4.72
N ILE A 119 -0.95 -7.92 -5.80
CA ILE A 119 -1.32 -9.22 -6.40
C ILE A 119 -0.11 -9.98 -6.94
N TRP A 120 0.98 -9.29 -7.26
CA TRP A 120 2.25 -9.86 -7.69
C TRP A 120 2.89 -10.73 -6.59
N ALA A 121 2.67 -10.42 -5.31
CA ALA A 121 3.26 -11.14 -4.19
C ALA A 121 2.61 -12.51 -3.93
N TRP A 122 1.30 -12.65 -4.15
CA TRP A 122 0.57 -13.87 -3.75
C TRP A 122 -0.60 -14.29 -4.65
N ALA A 123 -1.14 -13.39 -5.48
CA ALA A 123 -2.36 -13.65 -6.25
C ALA A 123 -2.24 -13.21 -7.72
N GLY A 124 -1.11 -13.46 -8.36
CA GLY A 124 -0.83 -13.03 -9.74
C GLY A 124 -1.90 -13.40 -10.77
N TRP A 125 -2.69 -14.46 -10.52
CA TRP A 125 -3.83 -14.85 -11.35
C TRP A 125 -4.94 -13.79 -11.39
N ARG A 126 -5.02 -12.89 -10.40
CA ARG A 126 -6.00 -11.79 -10.34
C ARG A 126 -5.74 -10.69 -11.37
N VAL A 127 -4.59 -10.68 -12.03
CA VAL A 127 -4.29 -9.76 -13.16
C VAL A 127 -5.36 -9.83 -14.26
N LYS A 128 -6.03 -10.98 -14.43
CA LYS A 128 -7.16 -11.13 -15.36
C LYS A 128 -8.33 -10.20 -15.00
N LYS A 129 -8.54 -9.91 -13.69
CA LYS A 129 -9.58 -8.98 -13.25
C LYS A 129 -9.18 -7.53 -13.51
N VAL A 130 -7.90 -7.19 -13.28
CA VAL A 130 -7.35 -5.87 -13.61
C VAL A 130 -7.57 -5.58 -15.08
N ARG A 131 -7.09 -6.45 -15.98
CA ARG A 131 -7.25 -6.31 -17.43
C ARG A 131 -8.70 -6.13 -17.89
N LYS A 132 -9.65 -6.75 -17.17
CA LYS A 132 -11.07 -6.72 -17.55
C LYS A 132 -11.84 -5.53 -17.00
N TYR A 133 -11.47 -5.03 -15.81
CA TYR A 133 -12.32 -4.11 -15.06
C TYR A 133 -11.64 -2.80 -14.68
N VAL A 134 -10.37 -2.60 -15.01
CA VAL A 134 -9.60 -1.40 -14.66
C VAL A 134 -9.09 -0.75 -15.94
N ASP A 135 -9.33 0.53 -16.11
CA ASP A 135 -8.88 1.31 -17.27
C ASP A 135 -7.46 1.81 -17.07
N GLU A 136 -7.10 2.26 -15.86
CA GLU A 136 -5.77 2.74 -15.52
C GLU A 136 -5.32 2.19 -14.17
N VAL A 137 -4.07 1.73 -14.08
CA VAL A 137 -3.44 1.24 -12.85
C VAL A 137 -2.34 2.20 -12.43
N LEU A 138 -2.59 2.96 -11.37
CA LEU A 138 -1.67 3.96 -10.83
C LEU A 138 -0.79 3.31 -9.76
N CYS A 139 0.35 2.79 -10.21
CA CYS A 139 1.26 1.97 -9.43
C CYS A 139 2.04 2.78 -8.41
N SER A 140 2.16 2.25 -7.19
CA SER A 140 2.92 2.87 -6.10
C SER A 140 4.37 2.41 -6.03
N LEU A 141 4.73 1.28 -6.66
CA LEU A 141 6.08 0.74 -6.63
C LEU A 141 6.70 0.75 -8.04
N PRO A 142 7.98 1.08 -8.17
CA PRO A 142 8.61 1.32 -9.48
C PRO A 142 8.66 0.07 -10.38
N PHE A 143 8.65 -1.13 -9.83
CA PHE A 143 8.67 -2.39 -10.59
C PHE A 143 7.27 -2.87 -11.03
N GLU A 144 6.19 -2.32 -10.43
CA GLU A 144 4.82 -2.78 -10.71
C GLU A 144 4.39 -2.56 -12.17
N PRO A 145 4.67 -1.42 -12.83
CA PRO A 145 4.31 -1.26 -14.25
C PRO A 145 4.90 -2.35 -15.13
N ALA A 146 6.19 -2.64 -14.98
CA ALA A 146 6.84 -3.70 -15.75
C ALA A 146 6.20 -5.07 -15.49
N TRP A 147 5.83 -5.37 -14.23
CA TRP A 147 5.15 -6.60 -13.86
C TRP A 147 3.75 -6.71 -14.50
N TYR A 148 2.99 -5.61 -14.54
CA TYR A 148 1.67 -5.53 -15.18
C TYR A 148 1.77 -5.62 -16.70
N HIS A 149 2.69 -4.87 -17.34
CA HIS A 149 2.91 -4.89 -18.79
C HIS A 149 3.25 -6.30 -19.29
N ALA A 150 4.16 -7.00 -18.62
CA ALA A 150 4.52 -8.38 -18.95
C ALA A 150 3.32 -9.36 -18.89
N ARG A 151 2.18 -8.92 -18.33
CA ARG A 151 0.93 -9.72 -18.20
C ARG A 151 -0.23 -9.13 -18.99
N GLY A 152 0.05 -8.26 -19.96
CA GLY A 152 -0.93 -7.68 -20.87
C GLY A 152 -1.85 -6.63 -20.21
N VAL A 153 -1.34 -5.87 -19.24
CA VAL A 153 -1.97 -4.69 -18.65
C VAL A 153 -1.08 -3.50 -18.99
N SER A 154 -1.20 -2.97 -20.22
CA SER A 154 -0.39 -1.86 -20.74
C SER A 154 -0.70 -0.51 -20.10
N GLN A 155 -1.86 -0.37 -19.50
CA GLN A 155 -2.37 0.84 -18.84
C GLN A 155 -1.88 0.99 -17.39
N ALA A 156 -0.77 0.37 -17.02
CA ALA A 156 -0.15 0.52 -15.72
C ALA A 156 0.97 1.57 -15.77
N VAL A 157 0.87 2.60 -14.92
CA VAL A 157 1.84 3.69 -14.84
C VAL A 157 2.37 3.87 -13.42
N TYR A 158 3.62 4.28 -13.27
CA TYR A 158 4.20 4.57 -11.97
C TYR A 158 3.89 6.02 -11.57
N VAL A 159 3.24 6.20 -10.43
CA VAL A 159 2.93 7.52 -9.86
C VAL A 159 3.67 7.80 -8.55
N GLY A 160 4.33 6.81 -7.97
CA GLY A 160 5.00 6.90 -6.68
C GLY A 160 4.11 6.44 -5.52
N HIS A 161 4.73 6.27 -4.35
CA HIS A 161 4.00 5.79 -3.17
C HIS A 161 3.51 6.98 -2.33
N PRO A 162 2.18 7.15 -2.13
CA PRO A 162 1.61 8.32 -1.45
C PRO A 162 1.98 8.40 0.04
N TYR A 163 2.58 7.37 0.60
CA TYR A 163 3.12 7.43 1.95
C TYR A 163 4.29 8.42 2.07
N PHE A 164 5.02 8.68 0.98
CA PHE A 164 6.09 9.68 0.99
C PHE A 164 5.55 11.11 1.02
N ASP A 165 4.34 11.35 0.51
CA ASP A 165 3.64 12.63 0.65
C ASP A 165 3.38 12.90 2.14
N GLU A 166 2.89 11.88 2.86
CA GLU A 166 2.64 11.98 4.32
C GLU A 166 3.93 12.20 5.11
N LEU A 167 5.01 11.49 4.77
CA LEU A 167 6.28 11.63 5.50
C LEU A 167 6.91 13.00 5.33
N ALA A 168 6.76 13.64 4.16
CA ALA A 168 7.30 14.96 3.87
C ALA A 168 6.64 16.06 4.71
N ASP A 169 5.34 15.96 4.95
CA ASP A 169 4.53 16.97 5.61
C ASP A 169 4.27 16.69 7.10
N ARG A 170 4.74 15.56 7.64
CA ARG A 170 4.45 15.14 8.99
C ARG A 170 5.20 16.00 10.03
N PRO A 171 4.48 16.74 10.90
CA PRO A 171 5.11 17.48 11.98
C PRO A 171 5.67 16.53 13.03
N LEU A 172 6.85 16.85 13.56
CA LEU A 172 7.46 16.16 14.70
C LEU A 172 7.25 16.96 15.99
N ASP A 173 7.13 16.27 17.11
CA ASP A 173 7.08 16.91 18.42
C ASP A 173 8.46 17.39 18.85
N ALA A 174 8.76 18.67 18.59
CA ALA A 174 10.05 19.27 18.90
C ALA A 174 10.38 19.26 20.41
N PRO A 175 9.47 19.56 21.33
CA PRO A 175 9.71 19.39 22.78
C PRO A 175 10.11 17.97 23.16
N PHE A 176 9.41 16.95 22.67
CA PHE A 176 9.74 15.56 22.94
C PHE A 176 11.13 15.19 22.38
N LEU A 177 11.44 15.59 21.15
CA LEU A 177 12.77 15.37 20.57
C LEU A 177 13.86 16.01 21.42
N ALA A 178 13.68 17.29 21.85
CA ALA A 178 14.64 18.00 22.66
C ALA A 178 14.87 17.35 24.04
N GLU A 179 13.82 16.80 24.64
CA GLU A 179 13.92 16.03 25.88
C GLU A 179 14.74 14.76 25.68
N GLN A 180 14.41 13.99 24.66
CA GLN A 180 15.03 12.68 24.41
C GLN A 180 16.51 12.80 23.97
N ILE A 181 16.88 13.85 23.24
CA ILE A 181 18.27 14.11 22.80
C ILE A 181 19.19 14.40 24.01
N ARG A 182 18.65 14.99 25.11
CA ARG A 182 19.46 15.27 26.32
C ARG A 182 19.76 14.01 27.16
N ARG A 183 19.10 12.91 26.86
CA ARG A 183 19.28 11.66 27.60
C ARG A 183 20.46 10.88 27.02
N ASP A 184 21.33 10.44 27.89
CA ASP A 184 22.49 9.63 27.49
C ASP A 184 22.08 8.27 26.97
N GLY A 185 22.94 7.69 26.12
CA GLY A 185 22.81 6.36 25.57
C GLY A 185 22.14 6.30 24.19
N SER A 186 22.52 5.27 23.45
CA SER A 186 21.94 4.99 22.13
C SER A 186 20.53 4.40 22.26
N LEU A 187 19.58 4.88 21.45
CA LEU A 187 18.21 4.39 21.44
C LEU A 187 18.03 3.26 20.42
N VAL A 188 17.41 2.18 20.85
CA VAL A 188 16.84 1.13 19.99
C VAL A 188 15.32 1.31 19.94
N ALA A 189 14.79 1.58 18.76
CA ALA A 189 13.34 1.67 18.55
C ALA A 189 12.73 0.28 18.38
N ILE A 190 11.66 0.00 19.09
CA ILE A 190 10.91 -1.25 19.05
C ILE A 190 9.54 -0.98 18.43
N LEU A 191 9.30 -1.52 17.23
CA LEU A 191 8.11 -1.28 16.42
C LEU A 191 7.35 -2.60 16.21
N PRO A 192 6.59 -3.08 17.23
CA PRO A 192 6.06 -4.44 17.27
C PRO A 192 4.85 -4.67 16.34
N GLY A 193 4.36 -3.61 15.71
CA GLY A 193 3.24 -3.63 14.76
C GLY A 193 2.07 -2.75 15.15
N SER A 194 1.17 -2.58 14.19
CA SER A 194 -0.04 -1.74 14.31
C SER A 194 -1.28 -2.52 14.73
N ARG A 195 -1.24 -3.85 14.69
CA ARG A 195 -2.35 -4.74 15.03
C ARG A 195 -2.09 -5.45 16.35
N THR A 196 -3.15 -5.66 17.15
CA THR A 196 -3.07 -6.36 18.44
C THR A 196 -2.33 -7.71 18.34
N GLN A 197 -2.60 -8.50 17.29
CA GLN A 197 -1.94 -9.79 17.08
C GLN A 197 -0.45 -9.65 16.77
N GLU A 198 -0.04 -8.60 16.07
CA GLU A 198 1.37 -8.32 15.79
C GLU A 198 2.11 -7.97 17.08
N VAL A 199 1.56 -7.03 17.87
CA VAL A 199 2.12 -6.66 19.17
C VAL A 199 2.27 -7.88 20.08
N THR A 200 1.21 -8.67 20.23
CA THR A 200 1.22 -9.88 21.09
C THR A 200 2.25 -10.90 20.68
N ARG A 201 2.49 -11.08 19.38
CA ARG A 201 3.38 -12.12 18.87
C ARG A 201 4.85 -11.70 18.80
N ASN A 202 5.12 -10.45 18.39
CA ASN A 202 6.48 -10.00 18.11
C ASN A 202 7.16 -9.37 19.33
N LEU A 203 6.43 -8.61 20.14
CA LEU A 203 7.00 -7.86 21.26
C LEU A 203 7.74 -8.73 22.29
N PRO A 204 7.29 -9.94 22.67
CA PRO A 204 8.03 -10.78 23.61
C PRO A 204 9.46 -11.09 23.16
N ASP A 205 9.68 -11.41 21.87
CA ASP A 205 11.03 -11.67 21.33
C ASP A 205 11.88 -10.39 21.36
N MET A 206 11.28 -9.22 21.07
CA MET A 206 11.96 -7.94 21.10
C MET A 206 12.36 -7.54 22.52
N VAL A 207 11.53 -7.83 23.53
CA VAL A 207 11.86 -7.59 24.95
C VAL A 207 12.97 -8.54 25.41
N ARG A 208 12.96 -9.82 25.03
CA ARG A 208 14.06 -10.74 25.29
C ARG A 208 15.35 -10.26 24.66
N ALA A 209 15.28 -9.79 23.43
CA ALA A 209 16.43 -9.20 22.74
C ALA A 209 16.97 -7.97 23.49
N ALA A 210 16.10 -7.12 24.02
CA ALA A 210 16.52 -5.97 24.84
C ALA A 210 17.24 -6.41 26.12
N ALA A 211 16.73 -7.44 26.81
CA ALA A 211 17.40 -8.00 27.99
C ALA A 211 18.77 -8.61 27.68
N LYS A 212 18.92 -9.25 26.52
CA LYS A 212 20.22 -9.78 26.06
C LYS A 212 21.21 -8.65 25.70
N LEU A 213 20.71 -7.67 24.95
CA LEU A 213 21.51 -6.55 24.47
C LEU A 213 21.96 -5.63 25.61
N SER A 214 21.13 -5.37 26.62
CA SER A 214 21.46 -4.53 27.77
C SER A 214 22.63 -5.10 28.59
N ARG A 215 22.79 -6.44 28.65
CA ARG A 215 23.92 -7.11 29.27
C ARG A 215 25.24 -6.92 28.49
N GLN A 216 25.14 -6.75 27.16
CA GLN A 216 26.31 -6.60 26.28
C GLN A 216 26.70 -5.14 26.02
N CYS A 217 25.70 -4.24 26.08
CA CYS A 217 25.84 -2.82 25.80
C CYS A 217 25.22 -2.00 26.95
N PRO A 218 25.94 -1.74 28.04
CA PRO A 218 25.45 -0.90 29.12
C PRO A 218 25.05 0.50 28.61
N GLY A 219 23.97 1.06 29.15
CA GLY A 219 23.48 2.38 28.77
C GLY A 219 22.63 2.46 27.49
N VAL A 220 22.42 1.33 26.81
CA VAL A 220 21.47 1.30 25.68
C VAL A 220 20.03 1.49 26.19
N ARG A 221 19.30 2.37 25.53
CA ARG A 221 17.90 2.70 25.81
C ARG A 221 16.99 1.99 24.84
N PHE A 222 15.78 1.64 25.31
CA PHE A 222 14.78 0.97 24.51
C PHE A 222 13.44 1.72 24.59
N ALA A 223 12.82 1.94 23.43
CA ALA A 223 11.50 2.55 23.38
C ALA A 223 10.58 1.80 22.41
N VAL A 224 9.43 1.38 22.92
CA VAL A 224 8.35 0.76 22.14
C VAL A 224 7.43 1.84 21.62
N ALA A 225 7.21 1.86 20.29
CA ALA A 225 6.21 2.72 19.67
C ALA A 225 4.90 1.97 19.46
N CYS A 226 3.82 2.54 19.97
CA CYS A 226 2.45 2.05 19.82
C CYS A 226 1.60 3.03 19.01
N LEU A 227 0.72 2.52 18.16
CA LEU A 227 -0.17 3.35 17.36
C LEU A 227 -1.34 3.93 18.19
N HIS A 228 -1.85 3.17 19.17
CA HIS A 228 -3.01 3.52 19.97
C HIS A 228 -2.78 3.21 21.45
N GLU A 229 -3.47 3.91 22.34
CA GLU A 229 -3.38 3.69 23.80
C GLU A 229 -3.69 2.25 24.23
N ARG A 230 -4.65 1.57 23.54
CA ARG A 230 -4.93 0.16 23.81
C ARG A 230 -3.70 -0.74 23.58
N HIS A 231 -2.89 -0.42 22.57
CA HIS A 231 -1.64 -1.13 22.29
C HIS A 231 -0.54 -0.77 23.28
N GLN A 232 -0.54 0.46 23.79
CA GLN A 232 0.38 0.87 24.86
C GLN A 232 0.15 0.05 26.13
N ARG A 233 -1.12 -0.07 26.59
CA ARG A 233 -1.45 -0.88 27.76
C ARG A 233 -1.09 -2.35 27.58
N LEU A 234 -1.37 -2.91 26.39
CA LEU A 234 -0.98 -4.28 26.04
C LEU A 234 0.55 -4.44 26.04
N ALA A 235 1.26 -3.51 25.39
CA ALA A 235 2.74 -3.54 25.31
C ALA A 235 3.36 -3.43 26.70
N GLN A 236 2.86 -2.54 27.55
CA GLN A 236 3.34 -2.41 28.94
C GLN A 236 3.19 -3.70 29.74
N ALA A 237 2.04 -4.38 29.61
CA ALA A 237 1.81 -5.68 30.26
C ALA A 237 2.79 -6.74 29.76
N ILE A 238 2.99 -6.83 28.43
CA ILE A 238 3.93 -7.79 27.81
C ILE A 238 5.37 -7.50 28.24
N VAL A 239 5.78 -6.23 28.27
CA VAL A 239 7.11 -5.82 28.72
C VAL A 239 7.35 -6.27 30.16
N THR A 240 6.44 -5.92 31.08
CA THR A 240 6.54 -6.28 32.49
C THR A 240 6.61 -7.79 32.71
N GLU A 241 5.70 -8.54 32.06
CA GLU A 241 5.64 -10.00 32.16
C GLU A 241 6.91 -10.66 31.60
N THR A 242 7.36 -10.22 30.42
CA THR A 242 8.54 -10.82 29.76
C THR A 242 9.81 -10.50 30.53
N MET A 243 9.99 -9.26 31.01
CA MET A 243 11.16 -8.88 31.82
C MET A 243 11.26 -9.70 33.12
N ALA A 244 10.12 -9.94 33.80
CA ALA A 244 10.08 -10.77 35.00
C ALA A 244 10.47 -12.23 34.71
N ARG A 245 9.99 -12.80 33.59
CA ARG A 245 10.33 -14.18 33.20
C ARG A 245 11.81 -14.37 32.83
N GLU A 246 12.39 -13.37 32.17
CA GLU A 246 13.79 -13.42 31.70
C GLU A 246 14.80 -13.02 32.76
N ALA A 247 14.39 -12.74 34.00
CA ALA A 247 15.22 -12.17 35.02
C ALA A 247 16.10 -11.03 34.47
N ALA A 248 15.41 -10.09 33.81
CA ALA A 248 16.06 -8.98 33.12
C ALA A 248 16.91 -8.14 34.12
N PRO A 249 18.03 -7.52 33.66
CA PRO A 249 18.82 -6.66 34.53
C PRO A 249 17.95 -5.58 35.18
N PRO A 250 18.14 -5.29 36.48
CA PRO A 250 17.30 -4.29 37.19
C PRO A 250 17.39 -2.89 36.59
N GLU A 251 18.50 -2.55 35.97
CA GLU A 251 18.74 -1.28 35.30
C GLU A 251 18.09 -1.18 33.90
N LEU A 252 17.61 -2.30 33.34
CA LEU A 252 16.92 -2.28 32.07
C LEU A 252 15.57 -1.60 32.17
N THR A 253 15.43 -0.51 31.45
CA THR A 253 14.14 0.19 31.30
C THR A 253 13.73 0.15 29.83
N ILE A 254 12.49 -0.29 29.57
CA ILE A 254 11.84 -0.25 28.27
C ILE A 254 10.66 0.70 28.36
N GLU A 255 10.79 1.84 27.70
CA GLU A 255 9.73 2.86 27.66
C GLU A 255 8.67 2.52 26.60
N VAL A 256 7.43 2.88 26.85
CA VAL A 256 6.32 2.61 25.92
C VAL A 256 5.58 3.90 25.61
N TYR A 257 5.57 4.30 24.35
CA TYR A 257 4.98 5.56 23.89
C TYR A 257 3.87 5.30 22.87
N THR A 258 2.84 6.18 22.90
CA THR A 258 1.80 6.23 21.89
C THR A 258 1.95 7.50 21.04
N GLY A 259 1.77 7.37 19.72
CA GLY A 259 1.81 8.51 18.80
C GLY A 259 3.20 9.15 18.63
N ARG A 260 4.28 8.45 19.03
CA ARG A 260 5.67 8.94 18.96
C ARG A 260 6.56 8.13 18.01
N THR A 261 5.94 7.39 17.11
CA THR A 261 6.70 6.54 16.15
C THR A 261 7.71 7.34 15.32
N PRO A 262 7.35 8.49 14.71
CA PRO A 262 8.28 9.28 13.89
C PRO A 262 9.48 9.80 14.70
N GLU A 263 9.23 10.32 15.88
CA GLU A 263 10.27 10.85 16.77
C GLU A 263 11.22 9.75 17.22
N LEU A 264 10.68 8.59 17.59
CA LEU A 264 11.49 7.45 18.02
C LEU A 264 12.35 6.90 16.89
N ILE A 265 11.82 6.83 15.66
CA ILE A 265 12.60 6.43 14.47
C ILE A 265 13.73 7.43 14.21
N ARG A 266 13.45 8.73 14.30
CA ARG A 266 14.45 9.80 14.11
C ARG A 266 15.58 9.79 15.14
N LEU A 267 15.26 9.41 16.38
CA LEU A 267 16.21 9.38 17.50
C LEU A 267 17.02 8.09 17.57
N ALA A 268 16.50 7.01 16.99
CA ALA A 268 17.08 5.69 17.15
C ALA A 268 18.37 5.51 16.33
N ARG A 269 19.25 4.66 16.85
CA ARG A 269 20.45 4.17 16.14
C ARG A 269 20.17 2.86 15.41
N VAL A 270 19.21 2.09 15.90
CA VAL A 270 18.80 0.78 15.38
C VAL A 270 17.30 0.63 15.62
N ALA A 271 16.60 -0.09 14.75
CA ALA A 271 15.21 -0.46 15.00
C ALA A 271 14.98 -1.97 14.85
N TRP A 272 14.05 -2.48 15.66
CA TRP A 272 13.41 -3.78 15.46
C TRP A 272 11.97 -3.55 15.06
N ALA A 273 11.59 -4.01 13.89
CA ALA A 273 10.30 -3.70 13.32
C ALA A 273 9.59 -4.94 12.77
N VAL A 274 8.26 -4.85 12.62
CA VAL A 274 7.53 -5.81 11.80
C VAL A 274 7.46 -5.34 10.34
N SER A 275 7.18 -6.26 9.43
CA SER A 275 6.96 -5.91 8.03
C SER A 275 5.68 -5.09 7.88
N GLY A 276 5.77 -3.95 7.19
CA GLY A 276 4.66 -3.04 6.92
C GLY A 276 5.15 -1.71 6.34
N SER A 277 4.25 -0.72 6.23
CA SER A 277 4.57 0.62 5.72
C SER A 277 5.63 1.36 6.55
N VAL A 278 5.76 1.03 7.85
CA VAL A 278 6.82 1.58 8.72
C VAL A 278 8.22 1.32 8.17
N GLY A 279 8.41 0.25 7.38
CA GLY A 279 9.68 -0.02 6.70
C GLY A 279 10.08 1.11 5.74
N LEU A 280 9.13 1.76 5.08
CA LEU A 280 9.41 2.92 4.23
C LEU A 280 9.90 4.13 5.03
N GLU A 281 9.37 4.33 6.23
CA GLU A 281 9.80 5.38 7.14
C GLU A 281 11.23 5.13 7.65
N LEU A 282 11.52 3.88 8.06
CA LEU A 282 12.86 3.45 8.44
C LEU A 282 13.88 3.64 7.30
N MET A 283 13.46 3.38 6.06
CA MET A 283 14.27 3.61 4.86
C MET A 283 14.53 5.10 4.63
N VAL A 284 13.51 5.94 4.77
CA VAL A 284 13.64 7.41 4.61
C VAL A 284 14.61 8.00 5.63
N GLU A 285 14.54 7.54 6.88
CA GLU A 285 15.49 7.96 7.94
C GLU A 285 16.84 7.21 7.85
N ALA A 286 17.00 6.34 6.86
CA ALA A 286 18.20 5.51 6.66
C ALA A 286 18.63 4.76 7.94
N LEU A 287 17.65 4.30 8.72
CA LEU A 287 17.85 3.66 10.02
C LEU A 287 18.08 2.14 9.84
N PRO A 288 19.26 1.60 10.20
CA PRO A 288 19.50 0.16 10.20
C PRO A 288 18.45 -0.58 11.02
N SER A 289 17.78 -1.54 10.41
CA SER A 289 16.61 -2.16 11.02
C SER A 289 16.59 -3.66 10.79
N VAL A 290 16.08 -4.42 11.76
CA VAL A 290 15.82 -5.85 11.63
C VAL A 290 14.31 -6.05 11.57
N VAL A 291 13.85 -6.78 10.57
CA VAL A 291 12.44 -7.09 10.39
C VAL A 291 12.12 -8.47 10.94
N LEU A 292 11.25 -8.53 11.94
CA LEU A 292 10.74 -9.77 12.51
C LEU A 292 9.24 -9.92 12.18
N TYR A 293 8.85 -11.06 11.65
CA TYR A 293 7.45 -11.42 11.47
C TYR A 293 7.17 -12.80 12.08
N LYS A 294 6.51 -12.80 13.24
CA LYS A 294 6.14 -14.05 13.94
C LYS A 294 4.86 -14.63 13.37
N ILE A 295 4.93 -15.89 12.97
CA ILE A 295 3.75 -16.65 12.50
C ILE A 295 3.67 -18.00 13.22
N LYS A 296 2.48 -18.60 13.20
CA LYS A 296 2.34 -19.96 13.74
C LYS A 296 3.04 -20.96 12.82
N ARG A 297 3.50 -22.06 13.37
CA ARG A 297 4.18 -23.14 12.62
C ARG A 297 3.36 -23.65 11.44
N PHE A 298 2.06 -23.80 11.63
CA PHE A 298 1.13 -24.22 10.57
C PHE A 298 1.00 -23.14 9.47
N ASP A 299 0.85 -21.87 9.88
CA ASP A 299 0.74 -20.74 8.94
C ASP A 299 2.00 -20.60 8.09
N LEU A 300 3.20 -20.90 8.64
CA LEU A 300 4.46 -20.90 7.89
C LEU A 300 4.46 -21.97 6.80
N TRP A 301 3.96 -23.16 7.10
CA TRP A 301 3.85 -24.23 6.12
C TRP A 301 2.92 -23.83 4.97
N VAL A 302 1.76 -23.27 5.27
CA VAL A 302 0.82 -22.73 4.27
C VAL A 302 1.43 -21.56 3.48
N ALA A 303 2.05 -20.60 4.17
CA ALA A 303 2.64 -19.42 3.56
C ALA A 303 3.69 -19.77 2.48
N ARG A 304 4.50 -20.81 2.70
CA ARG A 304 5.50 -21.27 1.70
C ARG A 304 4.90 -21.68 0.35
N TRP A 305 3.64 -22.11 0.33
CA TRP A 305 2.94 -22.50 -0.91
C TRP A 305 2.34 -21.30 -1.65
N PHE A 306 1.99 -20.24 -0.93
CA PHE A 306 1.24 -19.11 -1.48
C PHE A 306 2.09 -17.84 -1.66
N ILE A 307 3.10 -17.62 -0.81
CA ILE A 307 3.98 -16.45 -0.92
C ILE A 307 5.02 -16.70 -2.00
N LYS A 308 4.90 -15.97 -3.12
CA LYS A 308 5.85 -15.98 -4.23
C LYS A 308 6.88 -14.85 -4.15
N SER A 309 6.75 -13.99 -3.16
CA SER A 309 7.65 -12.87 -2.95
C SER A 309 9.01 -13.36 -2.44
N LYS A 310 10.08 -12.85 -3.01
CA LYS A 310 11.47 -13.14 -2.62
C LYS A 310 11.80 -12.59 -1.21
N TYR A 311 11.15 -11.48 -0.82
CA TYR A 311 11.35 -10.78 0.44
C TYR A 311 10.02 -10.54 1.15
N ILE A 312 10.09 -10.32 2.48
CA ILE A 312 8.94 -10.03 3.33
C ILE A 312 8.76 -8.52 3.47
N SER A 313 9.85 -7.78 3.62
CA SER A 313 9.81 -6.34 3.77
C SER A 313 9.72 -5.65 2.40
N LEU A 314 8.93 -4.58 2.36
CA LEU A 314 8.78 -3.76 1.16
C LEU A 314 10.10 -3.10 0.76
N VAL A 315 10.95 -2.77 1.72
CA VAL A 315 12.27 -2.16 1.47
C VAL A 315 13.20 -3.12 0.73
N ASN A 316 13.28 -4.40 1.16
CA ASN A 316 14.07 -5.40 0.46
C ASN A 316 13.52 -5.69 -0.95
N LEU A 317 12.19 -5.63 -1.13
CA LEU A 317 11.55 -5.76 -2.44
C LEU A 317 11.91 -4.59 -3.37
N LEU A 318 11.90 -3.36 -2.86
CA LEU A 318 12.28 -2.18 -3.60
C LEU A 318 13.75 -2.19 -3.99
N ALA A 319 14.61 -2.69 -3.11
CA ALA A 319 16.05 -2.82 -3.35
C ALA A 319 16.43 -4.03 -4.22
N ASP A 320 15.53 -5.00 -4.39
CA ASP A 320 15.81 -6.36 -4.88
C ASP A 320 17.04 -7.01 -4.19
N ALA A 321 17.28 -6.64 -2.93
CA ALA A 321 18.41 -7.08 -2.10
C ALA A 321 18.01 -7.13 -0.62
N VAL A 322 18.79 -7.87 0.18
CA VAL A 322 18.64 -7.86 1.64
C VAL A 322 19.31 -6.60 2.20
N VAL A 323 18.54 -5.54 2.38
CA VAL A 323 18.98 -4.30 3.04
C VAL A 323 18.62 -4.34 4.52
N PHE A 324 17.43 -4.84 4.84
CA PHE A 324 17.03 -5.18 6.20
C PHE A 324 17.15 -6.70 6.39
N PRO A 325 17.94 -7.20 7.35
CA PRO A 325 17.82 -8.59 7.80
C PRO A 325 16.38 -8.88 8.19
N GLU A 326 15.78 -9.95 7.62
CA GLU A 326 14.38 -10.27 7.87
C GLU A 326 14.22 -11.72 8.31
N TYR A 327 13.38 -11.90 9.33
CA TYR A 327 13.13 -13.19 9.97
C TYR A 327 11.64 -13.51 9.98
N LEU A 328 11.24 -14.47 9.15
CA LEU A 328 9.93 -15.09 9.23
C LEU A 328 10.05 -16.32 10.14
N SER A 329 9.62 -16.19 11.39
CA SER A 329 9.89 -17.22 12.39
C SER A 329 8.69 -17.55 13.25
N TRP A 330 8.58 -18.81 13.64
CA TRP A 330 7.72 -19.29 14.72
C TRP A 330 8.52 -19.54 16.02
N ARG A 331 9.85 -19.56 15.92
CA ARG A 331 10.79 -19.72 17.04
C ARG A 331 11.18 -18.37 17.62
N ASP A 332 11.80 -18.38 18.79
CA ASP A 332 12.43 -17.20 19.35
C ASP A 332 13.52 -16.67 18.42
N ALA A 333 13.48 -15.38 18.15
CA ALA A 333 14.41 -14.65 17.29
C ALA A 333 15.17 -13.56 18.08
N SER A 334 15.15 -13.62 19.40
CA SER A 334 15.78 -12.59 20.24
C SER A 334 17.29 -12.53 20.10
N ASP A 335 17.94 -13.67 19.81
CA ASP A 335 19.39 -13.71 19.60
C ASP A 335 19.79 -12.98 18.32
N GLU A 336 19.05 -13.18 17.25
CA GLU A 336 19.29 -12.50 15.97
C GLU A 336 19.06 -10.98 16.07
N LEU A 337 17.97 -10.57 16.74
CA LEU A 337 17.69 -9.16 16.99
C LEU A 337 18.79 -8.49 17.82
N ALA A 338 19.20 -9.12 18.92
CA ALA A 338 20.26 -8.61 19.79
C ALA A 338 21.61 -8.56 19.06
N ARG A 339 21.97 -9.59 18.29
CA ARG A 339 23.22 -9.67 17.53
C ARG A 339 23.36 -8.54 16.52
N TRP A 340 22.32 -8.26 15.72
CA TRP A 340 22.37 -7.18 14.75
C TRP A 340 22.46 -5.81 15.42
N ALA A 341 21.69 -5.60 16.49
CA ALA A 341 21.75 -4.34 17.23
C ALA A 341 23.13 -4.14 17.88
N HIS A 342 23.69 -5.17 18.50
CA HIS A 342 25.04 -5.13 19.07
C HIS A 342 26.10 -4.76 18.03
N LEU A 343 26.03 -5.40 16.84
CA LEU A 343 26.94 -5.10 15.74
C LEU A 343 26.85 -3.63 15.31
N TRP A 344 25.65 -3.11 15.07
CA TRP A 344 25.50 -1.75 14.56
C TRP A 344 25.66 -0.66 15.62
N LEU A 345 25.53 -0.98 16.90
CA LEU A 345 25.83 -0.06 18.00
C LEU A 345 27.31 0.02 18.28
N GLY A 346 28.04 -1.11 18.19
CA GLY A 346 29.45 -1.22 18.53
C GLY A 346 30.41 -0.97 17.37
N ASP A 347 30.03 -1.25 16.12
CA ASP A 347 30.84 -1.10 14.92
C ASP A 347 30.25 -0.04 13.97
N GLN A 348 30.95 1.11 13.87
CA GLN A 348 30.53 2.22 13.02
C GLN A 348 30.59 1.88 11.53
N ASP A 349 31.58 1.07 11.10
CA ASP A 349 31.70 0.68 9.70
C ASP A 349 30.62 -0.31 9.31
N ALA A 350 30.26 -1.26 10.17
CA ALA A 350 29.14 -2.15 9.96
C ALA A 350 27.82 -1.38 9.85
N ARG A 351 27.62 -0.36 10.69
CA ARG A 351 26.46 0.51 10.61
C ARG A 351 26.43 1.32 9.32
N SER A 352 27.56 1.91 8.92
CA SER A 352 27.68 2.67 7.67
C SER A 352 27.34 1.79 6.46
N ARG A 353 27.85 0.56 6.40
CA ARG A 353 27.53 -0.42 5.36
C ARG A 353 26.03 -0.77 5.32
N ALA A 354 25.34 -0.79 6.47
CA ALA A 354 23.90 -1.01 6.53
C ALA A 354 23.09 0.23 6.11
N THR A 355 23.59 1.43 6.35
CA THR A 355 22.93 2.71 6.05
C THR A 355 23.05 3.09 4.57
N GLU A 356 24.19 2.86 3.94
CA GLU A 356 24.46 3.30 2.56
C GLU A 356 23.42 2.81 1.53
N PRO A 357 23.01 1.53 1.51
CA PRO A 357 21.98 1.06 0.59
C PRO A 357 20.63 1.74 0.84
N LEU A 358 20.29 2.08 2.09
CA LEU A 358 19.05 2.78 2.44
C LEU A 358 19.05 4.20 1.89
N VAL A 359 20.19 4.92 2.01
CA VAL A 359 20.35 6.27 1.45
C VAL A 359 20.19 6.23 -0.06
N LYS A 360 20.83 5.28 -0.75
CA LYS A 360 20.68 5.12 -2.21
C LYS A 360 19.22 4.85 -2.59
N LEU A 361 18.57 3.93 -1.92
CA LEU A 361 17.18 3.58 -2.18
C LEU A 361 16.23 4.74 -1.93
N ARG A 362 16.43 5.49 -0.83
CA ARG A 362 15.67 6.71 -0.53
C ARG A 362 15.70 7.70 -1.68
N HIS A 363 16.88 7.98 -2.23
CA HIS A 363 17.01 8.91 -3.37
C HIS A 363 16.30 8.41 -4.64
N GLN A 364 16.18 7.11 -4.81
CA GLN A 364 15.52 6.53 -5.98
C GLN A 364 14.00 6.51 -5.88
N VAL A 365 13.44 6.23 -4.69
CA VAL A 365 12.02 5.92 -4.56
C VAL A 365 11.23 6.87 -3.65
N ALA A 366 11.87 7.56 -2.71
CA ALA A 366 11.19 8.39 -1.72
C ALA A 366 10.94 9.80 -2.27
N GLN A 367 10.17 9.90 -3.34
CA GLN A 367 9.82 11.16 -3.98
C GLN A 367 8.38 11.53 -3.63
N PRO A 368 8.13 12.65 -2.91
CA PRO A 368 6.79 13.18 -2.68
C PRO A 368 6.08 13.56 -3.98
N GLY A 369 4.77 13.84 -3.92
CA GLY A 369 3.95 14.25 -5.05
C GLY A 369 3.26 13.08 -5.76
N ALA A 370 3.18 11.90 -5.15
CA ALA A 370 2.49 10.74 -5.73
C ALA A 370 0.99 11.03 -5.96
N SER A 371 0.34 11.69 -5.02
CA SER A 371 -1.08 12.07 -5.12
C SER A 371 -1.31 13.10 -6.24
N ASP A 372 -0.39 14.05 -6.43
CA ASP A 372 -0.47 15.06 -7.49
C ASP A 372 -0.24 14.43 -8.87
N ARG A 373 0.73 13.51 -9.00
CA ARG A 373 0.95 12.77 -10.25
C ARG A 373 -0.25 11.89 -10.59
N ALA A 374 -0.86 11.24 -9.60
CA ALA A 374 -2.07 10.45 -9.80
C ALA A 374 -3.25 11.33 -10.23
N ALA A 375 -3.46 12.48 -9.58
CA ALA A 375 -4.51 13.44 -9.93
C ALA A 375 -4.34 13.98 -11.35
N SER A 376 -3.12 14.38 -11.71
CA SER A 376 -2.77 14.86 -13.05
C SER A 376 -3.01 13.80 -14.12
N HIS A 377 -2.64 12.54 -13.85
CA HIS A 377 -2.87 11.43 -14.78
C HIS A 377 -4.37 11.15 -14.98
N ILE A 378 -5.14 11.11 -13.90
CA ILE A 378 -6.61 10.93 -13.96
C ILE A 378 -7.22 12.08 -14.78
N ALA A 379 -6.81 13.32 -14.52
CA ALA A 379 -7.32 14.51 -15.21
C ALA A 379 -7.03 14.48 -16.71
N ALA A 380 -5.81 14.18 -17.09
CA ALA A 380 -5.41 14.05 -18.49
C ALA A 380 -6.24 12.97 -19.20
N TRP A 381 -6.32 11.78 -18.59
CA TRP A 381 -7.10 10.67 -19.14
C TRP A 381 -8.58 11.03 -19.36
N LEU A 382 -9.22 11.66 -18.37
CA LEU A 382 -10.62 12.09 -18.47
C LEU A 382 -10.81 13.15 -19.56
N SER A 383 -9.90 14.12 -19.66
CA SER A 383 -9.95 15.16 -20.71
C SER A 383 -9.89 14.57 -22.11
N ASP A 384 -8.96 13.64 -22.36
CA ASP A 384 -8.78 12.99 -23.65
C ASP A 384 -10.04 12.18 -24.05
N HIS A 385 -10.64 11.46 -23.09
CA HIS A 385 -11.81 10.63 -23.36
C HIS A 385 -13.11 11.43 -23.49
N HIS A 386 -13.25 12.54 -22.79
CA HIS A 386 -14.37 13.47 -22.99
C HIS A 386 -14.30 14.16 -24.35
N GLN A 387 -13.11 14.54 -24.81
CA GLN A 387 -12.93 15.12 -26.16
C GLN A 387 -13.22 14.09 -27.26
N ALA A 388 -12.77 12.84 -27.09
CA ALA A 388 -13.05 11.76 -28.01
C ALA A 388 -14.56 11.42 -28.11
N ALA A 389 -15.29 11.51 -27.00
CA ALA A 389 -16.74 11.28 -26.94
C ALA A 389 -17.57 12.45 -27.53
N SER A 390 -17.00 13.67 -27.53
CA SER A 390 -17.65 14.88 -28.09
C SER A 390 -17.24 15.18 -29.54
N ALA A 391 -16.22 14.50 -30.09
CA ALA A 391 -15.87 14.62 -31.49
C ALA A 391 -17.03 14.10 -32.37
N PRO A 392 -17.54 14.91 -33.34
CA PRO A 392 -18.60 14.43 -34.24
C PRO A 392 -18.04 13.22 -35.01
N ALA A 393 -18.81 12.12 -35.01
CA ALA A 393 -18.49 10.97 -35.84
C ALA A 393 -18.22 11.49 -37.26
N LEU A 394 -16.99 11.35 -37.72
CA LEU A 394 -16.65 11.61 -39.11
C LEU A 394 -17.55 10.66 -39.92
N THR A 395 -18.66 11.18 -40.41
CA THR A 395 -19.47 10.54 -41.46
C THR A 395 -18.52 10.41 -42.66
N VAL A 396 -17.95 9.22 -42.81
CA VAL A 396 -17.31 8.84 -44.07
C VAL A 396 -18.43 8.90 -45.10
N SER A 397 -18.56 10.07 -45.74
CA SER A 397 -19.41 10.26 -46.90
C SER A 397 -18.95 9.21 -47.97
N ALA A 398 -19.83 8.27 -48.19
CA ALA A 398 -19.68 7.33 -49.29
C ALA A 398 -19.79 8.09 -50.63
N ALA A 399 -18.71 8.73 -51.07
CA ALA A 399 -18.59 9.38 -52.35
C ALA A 399 -17.15 9.33 -52.87
N TYR A 400 -16.67 8.12 -53.11
CA TYR A 400 -15.62 7.91 -54.12
C TYR A 400 -15.86 6.56 -54.78
N ARG A 401 -16.80 6.55 -55.79
CA ARG A 401 -16.84 5.50 -56.80
C ARG A 401 -15.73 5.82 -57.79
N GLY A 402 -14.65 5.12 -57.69
CA GLY A 402 -13.56 5.16 -58.68
C GLY A 402 -14.05 4.54 -60.00
N PRO A 403 -13.47 4.92 -61.19
CA PRO A 403 -13.97 4.56 -62.51
C PRO A 403 -13.69 3.08 -62.92
N HIS A 404 -13.41 2.19 -62.01
CA HIS A 404 -13.11 0.77 -62.29
C HIS A 404 -14.25 -0.24 -62.06
N ASP A 405 -15.42 0.19 -61.57
CA ASP A 405 -16.53 -0.76 -61.33
C ASP A 405 -17.52 -0.95 -62.48
N GLN A 406 -17.31 -0.29 -63.62
CA GLN A 406 -18.17 -0.49 -64.78
C GLN A 406 -17.80 -1.73 -65.65
N ASP A 407 -16.65 -2.34 -65.46
CA ASP A 407 -16.22 -3.51 -66.22
C ASP A 407 -16.61 -4.88 -65.62
N LEU A 408 -17.05 -4.89 -64.36
CA LEU A 408 -17.46 -6.12 -63.67
C LEU A 408 -18.94 -6.46 -63.86
N GLU A 409 -19.80 -5.47 -64.19
CA GLU A 409 -21.23 -5.71 -64.50
C GLU A 409 -21.46 -6.23 -65.91
N LYS A 410 -20.56 -5.91 -66.89
CA LYS A 410 -20.67 -6.41 -68.26
C LYS A 410 -20.26 -7.87 -68.41
N LYS A 411 -19.49 -8.45 -67.46
CA LYS A 411 -19.11 -9.89 -67.46
C LYS A 411 -20.13 -10.82 -66.81
N LYS A 412 -21.13 -10.29 -66.10
CA LYS A 412 -22.22 -11.10 -65.48
C LYS A 412 -23.43 -11.29 -66.37
N LEU A 413 -23.52 -10.60 -67.50
CA LEU A 413 -24.64 -10.67 -68.43
C LEU A 413 -24.36 -11.53 -69.68
N ALA A 414 -23.13 -12.08 -69.86
CA ALA A 414 -22.81 -13.06 -70.89
C ALA A 414 -22.78 -14.45 -70.24
N GLY A 415 -23.95 -15.12 -70.22
CA GLY A 415 -24.00 -16.51 -69.82
C GLY A 415 -23.35 -17.41 -70.83
N GLU A 416 -22.71 -18.49 -70.31
CA GLU A 416 -22.57 -19.78 -71.00
C GLU A 416 -21.99 -20.78 -70.02
N SER A 417 -22.82 -21.67 -69.55
CA SER A 417 -22.92 -23.10 -69.88
C SER A 417 -21.75 -23.95 -69.35
N LYS A 418 -22.14 -24.86 -68.48
CA LYS A 418 -21.37 -26.05 -68.06
C LYS A 418 -20.95 -26.91 -69.24
N PRO A 419 -19.89 -27.69 -69.09
CA PRO A 419 -20.13 -29.13 -69.24
C PRO A 419 -19.63 -29.96 -68.04
N GLU A 420 -20.35 -31.05 -67.85
CA GLU A 420 -20.13 -32.18 -66.96
C GLU A 420 -18.88 -33.05 -67.33
N ARG A 421 -18.44 -33.81 -66.31
CA ARG A 421 -17.73 -35.12 -66.33
C ARG A 421 -16.24 -35.11 -66.63
N ARG A 422 -15.45 -35.66 -65.82
CA ARG A 422 -15.31 -37.02 -65.24
C ARG A 422 -14.51 -37.00 -63.92
#